data_82f35664ebffc366178c379b3cc7a3f7
#
_entry.id   82f35664ebffc366178c379b3cc7a3f7
#
_cell.length_a   1.000
_cell.length_b   1.000
_cell.length_c   1.000
_cell.angle_alpha   90.00
_cell.angle_beta   90.00
_cell.angle_gamma   90.00
#
_symmetry.space_group_name_H-M   'P 1'
#
loop_
_entity.id
_entity.type
_entity.pdbx_description
1 polymer ?
#
loop_
_entity_poly.entity_id
_entity_poly.type
_entity_poly.pdbx_seq_one_letter_code
_entity_poly.pdbx_strand_id
1 'polypeptide(L)'
;MKTYTRPLFLGLLGVTVLVLAQLPLFCGSSAASEKSFLGSVKKTIAPFDTHSVEQVQPIVEETVPAKEQYQGGSFRVLARKSHIQRYKCSSCHSEKKVLVKNGAALTHGTVELNHGKDGNVLKCIDCHHPEDRDYLEDKKGRKIDFDHSYQLCGQCHFRQKRDWTGGAHGKRVQYWAGERVVYNCTTCHDPHSPRFAKRYPATYAVPLN
;
A
#
# COMPACT_ATOMS: atom_id res chain seq x y z
N MET A 1 -59.14 29.71 -5.08
CA MET A 1 -58.55 30.92 -5.66
C MET A 1 -58.41 31.96 -4.56
N LYS A 2 -57.22 32.21 -4.06
CA LYS A 2 -56.92 33.32 -3.15
C LYS A 2 -55.66 33.99 -3.68
N THR A 3 -55.86 35.15 -4.24
CA THR A 3 -54.86 36.07 -4.76
C THR A 3 -54.18 36.79 -3.58
N TYR A 4 -52.87 36.68 -3.44
CA TYR A 4 -52.08 37.44 -2.50
C TYR A 4 -51.40 38.59 -3.24
N THR A 5 -51.81 39.81 -2.97
CA THR A 5 -51.23 41.07 -3.40
C THR A 5 -49.99 41.38 -2.56
N ARG A 6 -48.88 41.68 -3.22
CA ARG A 6 -47.64 42.19 -2.57
C ARG A 6 -47.74 43.71 -2.45
N PRO A 7 -47.39 44.32 -1.30
CA PRO A 7 -47.17 45.75 -1.22
C PRO A 7 -45.73 46.11 -1.71
N LEU A 8 -45.63 47.08 -2.57
CA LEU A 8 -44.42 47.80 -2.90
C LEU A 8 -44.00 48.67 -1.70
N PHE A 9 -42.79 48.44 -1.18
CA PHE A 9 -42.12 49.37 -0.30
C PHE A 9 -41.07 50.17 -1.10
N LEU A 10 -41.41 51.44 -1.36
CA LEU A 10 -40.46 52.48 -1.75
C LEU A 10 -39.69 52.90 -0.49
N GLY A 11 -38.42 52.57 -0.38
CA GLY A 11 -37.56 52.99 0.69
C GLY A 11 -36.39 53.87 0.19
N LEU A 12 -36.44 55.05 0.60
CA LEU A 12 -35.53 56.20 0.53
C LEU A 12 -34.05 55.86 0.30
N LEU A 13 -33.47 56.49 -0.72
CA LEU A 13 -32.04 56.64 -0.94
C LEU A 13 -31.45 57.54 0.17
N GLY A 14 -30.68 56.92 1.08
CA GLY A 14 -29.75 57.61 1.97
C GLY A 14 -28.34 57.47 1.39
N VAL A 15 -27.87 58.54 0.78
CA VAL A 15 -26.46 58.68 0.36
C VAL A 15 -25.62 58.97 1.59
N THR A 16 -25.04 57.96 2.17
CA THR A 16 -23.96 58.06 3.16
C THR A 16 -22.61 57.99 2.41
N VAL A 17 -22.03 59.12 2.21
CA VAL A 17 -20.64 59.25 1.75
C VAL A 17 -19.71 58.73 2.87
N LEU A 18 -19.27 57.49 2.73
CA LEU A 18 -18.28 56.91 3.64
C LEU A 18 -16.89 57.31 3.10
N VAL A 19 -16.28 58.28 3.73
CA VAL A 19 -14.87 58.64 3.53
C VAL A 19 -14.06 57.45 4.08
N LEU A 20 -13.72 56.51 3.23
CA LEU A 20 -12.73 55.50 3.55
C LEU A 20 -11.37 56.14 3.58
N ALA A 21 -10.89 56.46 4.78
CA ALA A 21 -9.51 56.77 5.03
C ALA A 21 -8.67 55.60 4.52
N GLN A 22 -7.93 55.78 3.44
CA GLN A 22 -6.91 54.85 2.95
C GLN A 22 -5.78 54.80 3.97
N LEU A 23 -5.88 53.91 4.92
CA LEU A 23 -4.71 53.47 5.69
C LEU A 23 -3.87 52.63 4.72
N PRO A 24 -2.60 53.01 4.47
CA PRO A 24 -1.71 52.13 3.74
C PRO A 24 -1.55 50.85 4.57
N LEU A 25 -2.09 49.76 4.07
CA LEU A 25 -1.68 48.43 4.51
C LEU A 25 -0.16 48.33 4.22
N PHE A 26 0.64 48.66 5.21
CA PHE A 26 2.01 48.23 5.26
C PHE A 26 1.98 46.71 5.34
N CYS A 27 1.87 46.04 4.19
CA CYS A 27 2.30 44.68 4.03
C CYS A 27 3.82 44.70 4.22
N GLY A 28 4.21 44.79 5.49
CA GLY A 28 5.62 44.60 5.86
C GLY A 28 6.00 43.22 5.41
N SER A 29 6.68 43.15 4.25
CA SER A 29 7.48 41.97 3.94
C SER A 29 8.49 41.87 5.08
N SER A 30 8.17 41.06 6.08
CA SER A 30 9.13 40.63 7.08
C SER A 30 10.20 39.84 6.31
N ALA A 31 11.18 40.57 5.78
CA ALA A 31 12.43 39.94 5.38
C ALA A 31 12.89 39.15 6.59
N ALA A 32 12.85 37.82 6.48
CA ALA A 32 13.27 36.94 7.55
C ALA A 32 14.67 37.41 7.96
N SER A 33 14.80 37.90 9.18
CA SER A 33 16.08 38.35 9.70
C SER A 33 17.12 37.27 9.41
N GLU A 34 18.28 37.66 8.89
CA GLU A 34 19.39 36.71 8.65
C GLU A 34 19.78 35.90 9.89
N LYS A 35 19.35 36.37 11.07
CA LYS A 35 19.50 35.68 12.36
C LYS A 35 18.36 34.69 12.66
N SER A 36 17.35 34.56 11.81
CA SER A 36 16.29 33.57 12.00
C SER A 36 16.83 32.17 11.71
N PHE A 37 16.23 31.17 12.35
CA PHE A 37 16.54 29.76 12.07
C PHE A 37 16.49 29.45 10.58
N LEU A 38 15.48 29.92 9.87
CA LEU A 38 15.34 29.77 8.41
C LEU A 38 16.45 30.45 7.63
N GLY A 39 16.94 31.64 8.09
CA GLY A 39 18.09 32.32 7.49
C GLY A 39 19.36 31.49 7.67
N SER A 40 19.57 30.88 8.83
CA SER A 40 20.72 30.04 9.10
C SER A 40 20.65 28.75 8.25
N VAL A 41 19.48 28.14 8.11
CA VAL A 41 19.29 26.95 7.26
C VAL A 41 19.57 27.30 5.79
N LYS A 42 19.08 28.42 5.29
CA LYS A 42 19.38 28.87 3.91
C LYS A 42 20.85 29.12 3.64
N LYS A 43 21.61 29.59 4.63
CA LYS A 43 23.06 29.79 4.51
C LYS A 43 23.86 28.48 4.49
N THR A 44 23.36 27.46 5.17
CA THR A 44 24.04 26.16 5.28
C THR A 44 23.71 25.20 4.14
N ILE A 45 22.60 25.42 3.42
CA ILE A 45 22.24 24.59 2.28
C ILE A 45 22.90 25.18 1.04
N ALA A 46 23.92 24.52 0.52
CA ALA A 46 24.45 24.83 -0.80
C ALA A 46 23.34 24.75 -1.85
N PRO A 47 23.36 25.57 -2.90
CA PRO A 47 22.40 25.45 -3.98
C PRO A 47 22.36 24.00 -4.47
N PHE A 48 21.22 23.37 -4.33
CA PHE A 48 21.03 21.98 -4.78
C PHE A 48 20.80 22.01 -6.30
N ASP A 49 21.76 21.54 -7.04
CA ASP A 49 21.61 21.35 -8.48
C ASP A 49 20.93 20.01 -8.74
N THR A 50 19.66 20.07 -9.13
CA THR A 50 18.87 18.88 -9.47
C THR A 50 19.39 18.14 -10.70
N HIS A 51 20.21 18.77 -11.54
CA HIS A 51 20.79 18.16 -12.72
C HIS A 51 22.10 17.41 -12.42
N SER A 52 22.74 17.72 -11.29
CA SER A 52 23.97 17.05 -10.85
C SER A 52 23.72 15.75 -10.09
N VAL A 53 22.44 15.47 -9.73
CA VAL A 53 22.08 14.23 -9.03
C VAL A 53 22.10 13.10 -10.03
N GLU A 54 22.99 12.13 -9.81
CA GLU A 54 22.96 10.88 -10.55
C GLU A 54 21.59 10.24 -10.40
N GLN A 55 20.87 10.15 -11.50
CA GLN A 55 19.59 9.44 -11.51
C GLN A 55 19.88 7.95 -11.43
N VAL A 56 19.87 7.42 -10.22
CA VAL A 56 19.87 5.99 -10.03
C VAL A 56 18.61 5.44 -10.66
N GLN A 57 18.79 4.76 -11.81
CA GLN A 57 17.67 4.06 -12.44
C GLN A 57 17.12 3.07 -11.42
N PRO A 58 15.84 3.15 -11.06
CA PRO A 58 15.26 2.19 -10.14
C PRO A 58 15.42 0.79 -10.75
N ILE A 59 15.86 -0.16 -9.94
CA ILE A 59 15.86 -1.57 -10.34
C ILE A 59 14.42 -1.92 -10.67
N VAL A 60 14.18 -2.17 -11.94
CA VAL A 60 12.84 -2.55 -12.41
C VAL A 60 12.64 -4.01 -12.03
N GLU A 61 12.03 -4.25 -10.90
CA GLU A 61 11.61 -5.59 -10.53
C GLU A 61 10.51 -6.08 -11.48
N GLU A 62 10.48 -7.38 -11.72
CA GLU A 62 9.46 -7.99 -12.56
C GLU A 62 8.07 -7.76 -11.95
N THR A 63 7.14 -7.29 -12.77
CA THR A 63 5.78 -6.99 -12.34
C THR A 63 4.75 -7.63 -13.25
N VAL A 64 3.59 -7.98 -12.71
CA VAL A 64 2.45 -8.49 -13.47
C VAL A 64 1.22 -7.61 -13.23
N PRO A 65 0.31 -7.49 -14.21
CA PRO A 65 -0.95 -6.79 -14.00
C PRO A 65 -1.76 -7.44 -12.86
N ALA A 66 -2.28 -6.65 -11.95
CA ALA A 66 -3.20 -7.15 -10.94
C ALA A 66 -4.52 -7.56 -11.59
N LYS A 67 -5.13 -8.64 -11.08
CA LYS A 67 -6.49 -9.07 -11.45
C LYS A 67 -7.58 -8.34 -10.65
N GLU A 68 -7.21 -7.34 -9.89
CA GLU A 68 -8.07 -6.49 -9.08
C GLU A 68 -8.05 -5.07 -9.66
N GLN A 69 -9.12 -4.33 -9.42
CA GLN A 69 -9.22 -2.92 -9.78
C GLN A 69 -9.59 -2.10 -8.56
N TYR A 70 -9.15 -0.86 -8.53
CA TYR A 70 -9.54 0.09 -7.50
C TYR A 70 -10.05 1.37 -8.16
N GLN A 71 -11.30 1.73 -7.87
CA GLN A 71 -11.97 2.91 -8.45
C GLN A 71 -11.87 2.98 -9.99
N GLY A 72 -11.96 1.81 -10.66
CA GLY A 72 -11.83 1.70 -12.11
C GLY A 72 -10.40 1.75 -12.64
N GLY A 73 -9.42 1.99 -11.78
CA GLY A 73 -7.99 1.98 -12.15
C GLY A 73 -7.36 0.61 -12.04
N SER A 74 -6.51 0.28 -13.01
CA SER A 74 -5.64 -0.90 -12.98
C SER A 74 -4.36 -0.58 -12.19
N PHE A 75 -3.71 -1.62 -11.70
CA PHE A 75 -2.40 -1.52 -11.07
C PHE A 75 -1.60 -2.81 -11.29
N ARG A 76 -0.34 -2.79 -10.93
CA ARG A 76 0.55 -3.94 -11.06
C ARG A 76 1.02 -4.43 -9.69
N VAL A 77 1.40 -5.69 -9.63
CA VAL A 77 2.01 -6.31 -8.46
C VAL A 77 3.38 -6.84 -8.81
N LEU A 78 4.28 -6.87 -7.83
CA LEU A 78 5.57 -7.55 -8.02
C LEU A 78 5.34 -9.02 -8.29
N ALA A 79 6.03 -9.55 -9.28
CA ALA A 79 6.03 -10.97 -9.57
C ALA A 79 6.60 -11.74 -8.38
N ARG A 80 6.04 -12.89 -8.10
CA ARG A 80 6.48 -13.74 -6.99
C ARG A 80 7.30 -14.94 -7.46
N LYS A 81 7.00 -15.45 -8.64
CA LYS A 81 7.63 -16.67 -9.17
C LYS A 81 9.13 -16.55 -9.32
N SER A 82 9.62 -15.40 -9.76
CA SER A 82 11.07 -15.11 -9.88
C SER A 82 11.82 -15.13 -8.54
N HIS A 83 11.11 -14.98 -7.41
CA HIS A 83 11.67 -15.01 -6.07
C HIS A 83 11.46 -16.32 -5.31
N ILE A 84 10.81 -17.30 -5.94
CA ILE A 84 10.61 -18.62 -5.35
C ILE A 84 11.81 -19.51 -5.69
N GLN A 85 12.53 -19.91 -4.65
CA GLN A 85 13.58 -20.90 -4.85
C GLN A 85 12.98 -22.23 -5.37
N ARG A 86 13.57 -22.78 -6.39
CA ARG A 86 13.12 -24.06 -7.01
C ARG A 86 11.74 -24.00 -7.68
N TYR A 87 11.29 -22.86 -8.15
CA TYR A 87 10.20 -22.83 -9.12
C TYR A 87 10.76 -23.26 -10.50
N LYS A 88 10.15 -24.15 -11.26
CA LYS A 88 8.80 -24.73 -11.12
C LYS A 88 8.82 -25.96 -10.23
N CYS A 89 7.76 -26.11 -9.42
CA CYS A 89 7.60 -27.25 -8.53
C CYS A 89 7.39 -28.56 -9.31
N SER A 90 6.78 -28.49 -10.49
CA SER A 90 6.58 -29.60 -11.41
C SER A 90 7.87 -30.28 -11.89
N SER A 91 9.01 -29.59 -11.79
CA SER A 91 10.32 -30.20 -12.12
C SER A 91 10.66 -31.41 -11.24
N CYS A 92 10.12 -31.44 -10.02
CA CYS A 92 10.30 -32.55 -9.08
C CYS A 92 8.97 -33.29 -8.78
N HIS A 93 7.83 -32.65 -9.03
CA HIS A 93 6.50 -33.09 -8.61
C HIS A 93 5.54 -33.27 -9.79
N SER A 94 5.97 -33.90 -10.84
CA SER A 94 5.18 -34.03 -12.09
C SER A 94 3.92 -34.89 -11.94
N GLU A 95 3.94 -35.93 -11.11
CA GLU A 95 2.86 -36.93 -11.12
C GLU A 95 2.35 -37.36 -9.74
N LYS A 96 2.87 -36.84 -8.66
CA LYS A 96 2.50 -37.28 -7.31
C LYS A 96 1.53 -36.29 -6.65
N LYS A 97 0.37 -36.81 -6.21
CA LYS A 97 -0.55 -36.05 -5.37
C LYS A 97 0.09 -35.69 -4.03
N VAL A 98 -0.19 -34.47 -3.56
CA VAL A 98 0.23 -34.05 -2.22
C VAL A 98 -0.67 -34.71 -1.19
N LEU A 99 -0.20 -35.77 -0.58
CA LEU A 99 -0.97 -36.56 0.40
C LEU A 99 -0.53 -36.26 1.84
N VAL A 100 0.06 -35.13 2.12
CA VAL A 100 0.50 -34.81 3.49
C VAL A 100 -0.72 -34.48 4.35
N LYS A 101 -1.09 -35.41 5.19
CA LYS A 101 -2.24 -35.29 6.11
C LYS A 101 -1.95 -34.35 7.28
N ASN A 102 -0.71 -34.24 7.72
CA ASN A 102 -0.29 -33.37 8.83
C ASN A 102 0.92 -32.58 8.33
N GLY A 103 0.86 -31.26 8.45
CA GLY A 103 1.85 -30.32 7.92
C GLY A 103 3.29 -30.47 8.43
N ALA A 104 3.65 -31.65 8.87
CA ALA A 104 4.96 -31.93 9.37
C ALA A 104 5.97 -32.09 8.25
N ALA A 105 6.94 -31.26 8.27
CA ALA A 105 8.36 -31.53 8.13
C ALA A 105 8.84 -32.54 7.08
N LEU A 106 8.13 -32.83 6.00
CA LEU A 106 8.54 -34.03 5.31
C LEU A 106 9.51 -33.86 4.18
N THR A 107 9.57 -32.73 3.53
CA THR A 107 10.43 -32.68 2.33
C THR A 107 10.92 -31.30 1.94
N HIS A 108 10.33 -30.28 2.48
CA HIS A 108 10.77 -28.90 2.26
C HIS A 108 11.52 -28.34 3.47
N GLY A 109 12.07 -29.21 4.27
CA GLY A 109 13.10 -29.05 5.33
C GLY A 109 12.89 -27.94 6.35
N THR A 110 12.61 -26.76 5.88
CA THR A 110 12.54 -25.53 6.72
C THR A 110 11.15 -24.87 6.70
N VAL A 111 10.15 -25.48 6.06
CA VAL A 111 8.79 -24.92 6.06
C VAL A 111 8.09 -25.26 7.36
N GLU A 112 8.01 -24.27 8.25
CA GLU A 112 7.19 -24.36 9.45
C GLU A 112 5.78 -23.86 9.16
N LEU A 113 4.80 -24.75 9.18
CA LEU A 113 3.42 -24.39 8.97
C LEU A 113 2.77 -23.97 10.28
N ASN A 114 2.59 -22.69 10.42
CA ASN A 114 1.97 -22.06 11.60
C ASN A 114 0.88 -21.06 11.15
N HIS A 115 0.04 -21.49 10.21
CA HIS A 115 -1.05 -20.69 9.66
C HIS A 115 -2.37 -21.36 10.00
N GLY A 116 -3.13 -20.71 10.85
CA GLY A 116 -4.42 -21.23 11.33
C GLY A 116 -4.86 -20.51 12.60
N LYS A 117 -5.98 -20.94 13.14
CA LYS A 117 -6.59 -20.36 14.34
C LYS A 117 -6.92 -21.48 15.33
N ASP A 118 -6.73 -21.18 16.60
CA ASP A 118 -7.19 -22.04 17.72
C ASP A 118 -6.72 -23.52 17.60
N GLY A 119 -5.44 -23.71 17.24
CA GLY A 119 -4.84 -25.05 17.10
C GLY A 119 -5.16 -25.78 15.80
N ASN A 120 -6.02 -25.22 14.96
CA ASN A 120 -6.30 -25.75 13.63
C ASN A 120 -5.33 -25.14 12.62
N VAL A 121 -4.22 -25.82 12.41
CA VAL A 121 -3.24 -25.41 11.38
C VAL A 121 -3.75 -25.83 10.01
N LEU A 122 -3.65 -24.91 9.04
CA LEU A 122 -3.97 -25.20 7.64
C LEU A 122 -3.07 -26.31 7.10
N LYS A 123 -3.56 -27.06 6.13
CA LYS A 123 -2.79 -28.10 5.45
C LYS A 123 -2.21 -27.58 4.15
N CYS A 124 -1.20 -28.22 3.64
CA CYS A 124 -0.57 -27.85 2.36
C CYS A 124 -1.60 -27.74 1.23
N ILE A 125 -2.54 -28.70 1.19
CA ILE A 125 -3.61 -28.77 0.18
C ILE A 125 -4.70 -27.70 0.34
N ASP A 126 -4.75 -26.99 1.45
CA ASP A 126 -5.71 -25.89 1.63
C ASP A 126 -5.29 -24.64 0.80
N CYS A 127 -4.05 -24.64 0.31
CA CYS A 127 -3.48 -23.56 -0.48
C CYS A 127 -2.86 -24.03 -1.80
N HIS A 128 -2.20 -25.19 -1.82
CA HIS A 128 -1.50 -25.70 -2.98
C HIS A 128 -2.37 -26.67 -3.78
N HIS A 129 -2.42 -26.48 -5.10
CA HIS A 129 -3.17 -27.37 -5.98
C HIS A 129 -2.63 -28.81 -5.89
N PRO A 130 -3.48 -29.81 -5.61
CA PRO A 130 -3.03 -31.15 -5.29
C PRO A 130 -2.34 -31.90 -6.45
N GLU A 131 -2.70 -31.56 -7.67
CA GLU A 131 -2.19 -32.22 -8.88
C GLU A 131 -1.19 -31.38 -9.65
N ASP A 132 -1.40 -30.05 -9.69
CA ASP A 132 -0.53 -29.12 -10.39
C ASP A 132 0.10 -28.13 -9.40
N ARG A 133 1.26 -28.49 -8.90
CA ARG A 133 1.96 -27.76 -7.83
C ARG A 133 2.59 -26.44 -8.26
N ASP A 134 2.59 -26.16 -9.55
CA ASP A 134 2.96 -24.85 -10.06
C ASP A 134 1.88 -23.80 -9.82
N TYR A 135 0.75 -24.21 -9.19
CA TYR A 135 -0.36 -23.33 -8.86
C TYR A 135 -0.82 -23.47 -7.41
N LEU A 136 -1.43 -22.42 -6.92
CA LEU A 136 -2.28 -22.46 -5.74
C LEU A 136 -3.71 -22.82 -6.17
N GLU A 137 -4.55 -23.17 -5.19
CA GLU A 137 -5.94 -23.52 -5.44
C GLU A 137 -6.87 -22.70 -4.54
N ASP A 138 -7.94 -22.18 -5.11
CA ASP A 138 -8.97 -21.51 -4.33
C ASP A 138 -10.01 -22.51 -3.78
N LYS A 139 -10.89 -22.02 -2.91
CA LYS A 139 -11.97 -22.83 -2.30
C LYS A 139 -12.95 -23.45 -3.31
N LYS A 140 -12.89 -23.04 -4.57
CA LYS A 140 -13.71 -23.55 -5.67
C LYS A 140 -12.95 -24.49 -6.60
N GLY A 141 -11.72 -24.89 -6.25
CA GLY A 141 -10.86 -25.75 -7.06
C GLY A 141 -10.23 -25.04 -8.27
N ARG A 142 -10.21 -23.70 -8.30
CA ARG A 142 -9.64 -22.96 -9.42
C ARG A 142 -8.16 -22.67 -9.16
N LYS A 143 -7.36 -22.84 -10.19
CA LYS A 143 -5.93 -22.55 -10.15
C LYS A 143 -5.68 -21.05 -9.99
N ILE A 144 -4.81 -20.71 -9.07
CA ILE A 144 -4.30 -19.36 -8.85
C ILE A 144 -2.80 -19.36 -9.07
N ASP A 145 -2.32 -18.50 -9.95
CA ASP A 145 -0.90 -18.31 -10.16
C ASP A 145 -0.24 -17.69 -8.90
N PHE A 146 1.01 -18.07 -8.59
CA PHE A 146 1.74 -17.56 -7.43
C PHE A 146 1.89 -16.02 -7.45
N ASP A 147 1.99 -15.43 -8.64
CA ASP A 147 2.03 -13.97 -8.79
C ASP A 147 0.72 -13.30 -8.36
N HIS A 148 -0.36 -14.08 -8.28
CA HIS A 148 -1.68 -13.62 -7.84
C HIS A 148 -2.11 -14.23 -6.51
N SER A 149 -1.17 -14.63 -5.66
CA SER A 149 -1.43 -15.25 -4.34
C SER A 149 -2.34 -14.42 -3.44
N TYR A 150 -2.42 -13.11 -3.62
CA TYR A 150 -3.37 -12.22 -2.92
C TYR A 150 -4.84 -12.63 -3.16
N GLN A 151 -5.16 -13.32 -4.26
CA GLN A 151 -6.50 -13.83 -4.51
C GLN A 151 -6.85 -14.97 -3.53
N LEU A 152 -5.88 -15.84 -3.24
CA LEU A 152 -6.04 -16.89 -2.24
C LEU A 152 -6.14 -16.31 -0.83
N CYS A 153 -5.18 -15.46 -0.45
CA CYS A 153 -5.14 -14.83 0.87
C CYS A 153 -6.44 -14.08 1.17
N GLY A 154 -6.96 -13.37 0.17
CA GLY A 154 -8.17 -12.57 0.28
C GLY A 154 -9.46 -13.36 0.49
N GLN A 155 -9.46 -14.68 0.33
CA GLN A 155 -10.64 -15.50 0.60
C GLN A 155 -10.97 -15.58 2.09
N CYS A 156 -9.95 -15.51 2.94
CA CYS A 156 -10.10 -15.46 4.39
C CYS A 156 -9.80 -14.05 4.93
N HIS A 157 -8.78 -13.39 4.40
CA HIS A 157 -8.33 -12.06 4.79
C HIS A 157 -8.93 -10.96 3.89
N PHE A 158 -10.27 -11.00 3.71
CA PHE A 158 -10.96 -10.11 2.77
C PHE A 158 -10.86 -8.63 3.14
N ARG A 159 -10.78 -8.29 4.44
CA ARG A 159 -10.58 -6.89 4.89
C ARG A 159 -9.20 -6.39 4.51
N GLN A 160 -8.17 -7.16 4.81
CA GLN A 160 -6.79 -6.83 4.47
C GLN A 160 -6.59 -6.75 2.95
N LYS A 161 -7.21 -7.65 2.18
CA LYS A 161 -7.22 -7.58 0.72
C LYS A 161 -7.88 -6.31 0.21
N ARG A 162 -9.04 -5.93 0.76
CA ARG A 162 -9.72 -4.68 0.41
C ARG A 162 -8.83 -3.47 0.69
N ASP A 163 -8.22 -3.44 1.86
CA ASP A 163 -7.36 -2.34 2.28
C ASP A 163 -6.07 -2.30 1.44
N TRP A 164 -5.54 -3.46 1.04
CA TRP A 164 -4.42 -3.58 0.10
C TRP A 164 -4.81 -3.09 -1.30
N THR A 165 -5.95 -3.47 -1.82
CA THR A 165 -6.47 -2.97 -3.10
C THR A 165 -6.62 -1.45 -3.06
N GLY A 166 -7.10 -0.90 -1.95
CA GLY A 166 -7.26 0.54 -1.73
C GLY A 166 -5.97 1.30 -1.41
N GLY A 167 -4.87 0.60 -1.10
CA GLY A 167 -3.59 1.21 -0.74
C GLY A 167 -3.41 1.54 0.73
N ALA A 168 -4.37 1.18 1.60
CA ALA A 168 -4.27 1.35 3.05
C ALA A 168 -3.44 0.25 3.72
N HIS A 169 -3.22 -0.86 3.03
CA HIS A 169 -2.37 -1.97 3.45
C HIS A 169 -1.36 -2.32 2.35
N GLY A 170 -0.20 -2.80 2.73
CA GLY A 170 0.87 -3.10 1.78
C GLY A 170 1.70 -1.87 1.41
N LYS A 171 2.69 -2.06 0.56
CA LYS A 171 3.62 -1.01 0.15
C LYS A 171 3.56 -0.80 -1.36
N ARG A 172 3.41 0.46 -1.76
CA ARG A 172 3.70 0.90 -3.12
C ARG A 172 5.20 0.98 -3.29
N VAL A 173 5.75 0.40 -4.35
CA VAL A 173 7.20 0.22 -4.49
C VAL A 173 7.82 0.98 -5.63
N GLN A 174 7.06 1.26 -6.67
CA GLN A 174 7.57 2.04 -7.78
C GLN A 174 6.69 3.26 -7.99
N TYR A 175 7.34 4.38 -8.36
CA TYR A 175 6.70 5.62 -8.76
C TYR A 175 5.64 6.10 -7.77
N TRP A 176 6.00 6.99 -6.89
CA TRP A 176 5.02 7.70 -6.04
C TRP A 176 3.98 8.46 -6.90
N ALA A 177 4.36 8.87 -8.12
CA ALA A 177 3.50 9.32 -9.21
C ALA A 177 3.65 8.36 -10.39
N GLY A 178 2.61 8.12 -11.18
CA GLY A 178 2.61 7.17 -12.30
C GLY A 178 1.93 5.84 -11.98
N GLU A 179 2.24 4.81 -12.74
CA GLU A 179 1.59 3.51 -12.60
C GLU A 179 1.78 2.95 -11.19
N ARG A 180 0.70 2.50 -10.59
CA ARG A 180 0.75 1.94 -9.24
C ARG A 180 1.31 0.53 -9.27
N VAL A 181 2.43 0.31 -8.60
CA VAL A 181 3.01 -1.00 -8.37
C VAL A 181 3.01 -1.28 -6.86
N VAL A 182 2.54 -2.42 -6.44
CA VAL A 182 2.43 -2.79 -5.03
C VAL A 182 3.08 -4.14 -4.76
N TYR A 183 3.55 -4.34 -3.53
CA TYR A 183 3.99 -5.64 -3.06
C TYR A 183 2.83 -6.63 -3.00
N ASN A 184 3.10 -7.88 -3.36
CA ASN A 184 2.20 -8.99 -3.10
C ASN A 184 2.16 -9.28 -1.58
N CYS A 185 1.10 -9.92 -1.09
CA CYS A 185 0.98 -10.32 0.31
C CYS A 185 2.20 -11.12 0.78
N THR A 186 2.63 -12.08 -0.03
CA THR A 186 3.74 -12.99 0.27
C THR A 186 5.12 -12.35 0.14
N THR A 187 5.21 -11.09 -0.27
CA THR A 187 6.48 -10.34 -0.25
C THR A 187 6.84 -9.90 1.17
N CYS A 188 5.83 -9.65 2.00
CA CYS A 188 6.02 -9.22 3.39
C CYS A 188 5.66 -10.31 4.40
N HIS A 189 4.65 -11.14 4.08
CA HIS A 189 4.19 -12.21 4.94
C HIS A 189 4.70 -13.56 4.46
N ASP A 190 5.34 -14.33 5.34
CA ASP A 190 5.59 -15.73 5.07
C ASP A 190 4.24 -16.45 4.99
N PRO A 191 3.85 -17.05 3.85
CA PRO A 191 2.55 -17.69 3.72
C PRO A 191 2.35 -18.88 4.67
N HIS A 192 3.43 -19.49 5.13
CA HIS A 192 3.40 -20.64 6.03
C HIS A 192 3.33 -20.23 7.50
N SER A 193 3.90 -19.06 7.84
CA SER A 193 3.86 -18.46 9.19
C SER A 193 3.62 -16.95 9.11
N PRO A 194 2.44 -16.50 8.66
CA PRO A 194 2.22 -15.11 8.26
C PRO A 194 2.12 -14.10 9.42
N ARG A 195 2.07 -14.57 10.66
CA ARG A 195 1.92 -13.72 11.82
C ARG A 195 3.23 -13.03 12.18
N PHE A 196 3.24 -11.72 12.16
CA PHE A 196 4.35 -10.96 12.74
C PHE A 196 4.33 -11.00 14.28
N ALA A 197 5.51 -11.08 14.87
CA ALA A 197 5.65 -10.80 16.30
C ALA A 197 5.19 -9.36 16.59
N LYS A 198 4.57 -9.15 17.73
CA LYS A 198 4.20 -7.80 18.18
C LYS A 198 5.47 -6.97 18.31
N ARG A 199 5.53 -5.89 17.55
CA ARG A 199 6.61 -4.90 17.64
C ARG A 199 6.05 -3.66 18.29
N TYR A 200 6.63 -3.28 19.41
CA TYR A 200 6.35 -1.99 20.02
C TYR A 200 7.40 -1.00 19.49
N PRO A 201 7.00 0.21 19.07
CA PRO A 201 7.97 1.24 18.74
C PRO A 201 8.86 1.48 19.97
N ALA A 202 10.17 1.53 19.77
CA ALA A 202 11.05 1.97 20.82
C ALA A 202 10.76 3.45 21.10
N THR A 203 10.17 3.74 22.25
CA THR A 203 9.98 5.11 22.71
C THR A 203 11.27 5.52 23.39
N TYR A 204 12.04 6.37 22.74
CA TYR A 204 13.17 7.02 23.37
C TYR A 204 12.65 8.24 24.13
N ALA A 205 12.57 8.14 25.44
CA ALA A 205 12.53 9.33 26.27
C ALA A 205 13.94 9.95 26.22
N VAL A 206 14.12 11.01 25.45
CA VAL A 206 15.34 11.82 25.56
C VAL A 206 15.25 12.54 26.89
N PRO A 207 16.19 12.35 27.83
CA PRO A 207 16.22 13.17 29.04
C PRO A 207 16.33 14.62 28.61
N LEU A 208 15.39 15.44 29.01
CA LEU A 208 15.51 16.87 28.87
C LEU A 208 16.49 17.32 29.94
N ASN A 209 17.75 17.60 29.54
CA ASN A 209 18.75 18.26 30.36
C ASN A 209 18.45 19.76 30.44
#